data_962a70fa05019627689c64cf690dacbc
#
_entry.id   962a70fa05019627689c64cf690dacbc
#
_cell.length_a   1.000
_cell.length_b   1.000
_cell.length_c   1.000
_cell.angle_alpha   90.00
_cell.angle_beta   90.00
_cell.angle_gamma   90.00
#
_symmetry.space_group_name_H-M   'P 1'
#
loop_
_entity.id
_entity.type
_entity.pdbx_description
1 polymer ?
#
loop_
_entity_poly.entity_id
_entity_poly.type
_entity_poly.pdbx_seq_one_letter_code
_entity_poly.pdbx_strand_id
1 'polypeptide(L)'
;GSVEKASKNGVPSNELARHTGSLVVNLVGYAGEVTVARNQPVEIWNGGTGFMLIKREVLEGLVGKVATYTNDVNLANGSFQPNVINEFFACSIEPETNRLLSEDYHFCRVARDNGYKIWAAPWVELGHFGTYLFEGTLIPAP
;
A
#
# COMPACT_ATOMS: atom_id res chain seq x y z
N GLY A 1 -23.52 3.65 -0.74
CA GLY A 1 -22.24 3.36 -1.33
C GLY A 1 -22.22 2.16 -2.28
N SER A 2 -21.08 1.51 -2.45
CA SER A 2 -20.92 0.36 -3.37
C SER A 2 -21.77 -0.86 -3.01
N VAL A 3 -21.94 -1.15 -1.72
CA VAL A 3 -22.80 -2.25 -1.22
C VAL A 3 -24.26 -2.04 -1.61
N GLU A 4 -24.78 -0.84 -1.42
CA GLU A 4 -26.15 -0.50 -1.79
C GLU A 4 -26.38 -0.59 -3.30
N LYS A 5 -25.39 -0.19 -4.11
CA LYS A 5 -25.45 -0.30 -5.57
C LYS A 5 -25.42 -1.76 -6.03
N ALA A 6 -24.57 -2.59 -5.44
CA ALA A 6 -24.49 -4.01 -5.75
C ALA A 6 -25.78 -4.73 -5.38
N SER A 7 -26.38 -4.44 -4.20
CA SER A 7 -27.65 -4.98 -3.76
C SER A 7 -28.80 -4.64 -4.73
N LYS A 8 -28.83 -3.39 -5.23
CA LYS A 8 -29.83 -2.94 -6.23
C LYS A 8 -29.68 -3.66 -7.58
N ASN A 9 -28.49 -4.14 -7.92
CA ASN A 9 -28.22 -4.86 -9.15
C ASN A 9 -28.49 -6.39 -9.02
N GLY A 10 -29.06 -6.84 -7.92
CA GLY A 10 -29.46 -8.25 -7.73
C GLY A 10 -28.28 -9.19 -7.49
N VAL A 11 -27.14 -8.68 -7.05
CA VAL A 11 -25.97 -9.51 -6.69
C VAL A 11 -26.31 -10.34 -5.45
N PRO A 12 -26.10 -11.67 -5.46
CA PRO A 12 -26.32 -12.52 -4.32
C PRO A 12 -25.51 -12.06 -3.09
N SER A 13 -26.06 -12.18 -1.90
CA SER A 13 -25.41 -11.68 -0.66
C SER A 13 -24.05 -12.30 -0.38
N ASN A 14 -23.83 -13.54 -0.80
CA ASN A 14 -22.55 -14.25 -0.69
C ASN A 14 -21.48 -13.76 -1.68
N GLU A 15 -21.89 -13.01 -2.72
CA GLU A 15 -20.99 -12.45 -3.71
C GLU A 15 -20.77 -10.94 -3.54
N LEU A 16 -21.54 -10.28 -2.65
CA LEU A 16 -21.46 -8.84 -2.41
C LEU A 16 -20.03 -8.37 -2.12
N ALA A 17 -19.26 -9.15 -1.36
CA ALA A 17 -17.87 -8.84 -1.02
C ALA A 17 -16.99 -8.66 -2.27
N ARG A 18 -17.17 -9.52 -3.28
CA ARG A 18 -16.43 -9.47 -4.54
C ARG A 18 -16.80 -8.28 -5.42
N HIS A 19 -18.06 -7.82 -5.32
CA HIS A 19 -18.59 -6.72 -6.14
C HIS A 19 -18.49 -5.35 -5.47
N THR A 20 -18.09 -5.29 -4.20
CA THR A 20 -17.98 -4.02 -3.45
C THR A 20 -16.55 -3.58 -3.23
N GLY A 21 -15.59 -4.46 -3.40
CA GLY A 21 -14.16 -4.14 -3.35
C GLY A 21 -13.75 -3.35 -4.60
N SER A 22 -13.08 -2.22 -4.40
CA SER A 22 -12.42 -1.47 -5.45
C SER A 22 -10.94 -1.34 -5.11
N LEU A 23 -10.10 -1.93 -5.94
CA LEU A 23 -8.66 -1.79 -5.81
C LEU A 23 -8.22 -0.58 -6.63
N VAL A 24 -7.64 0.41 -5.96
CA VAL A 24 -7.08 1.60 -6.61
C VAL A 24 -5.60 1.39 -6.81
N VAL A 25 -5.17 1.38 -8.07
CA VAL A 25 -3.76 1.23 -8.45
C VAL A 25 -3.39 2.36 -9.41
N ASN A 26 -2.34 3.09 -9.07
CA ASN A 26 -1.80 4.17 -9.89
C ASN A 26 -0.65 3.63 -10.75
N LEU A 27 -0.91 3.31 -12.01
CA LEU A 27 0.08 2.76 -12.95
C LEU A 27 1.06 3.85 -13.41
N VAL A 28 2.33 3.48 -13.56
CA VAL A 28 3.36 4.36 -14.11
C VAL A 28 3.24 4.40 -15.64
N GLY A 29 3.19 5.61 -16.21
CA GLY A 29 3.16 5.81 -17.66
C GLY A 29 1.78 5.61 -18.33
N TYR A 30 0.73 5.41 -17.53
CA TYR A 30 -0.62 5.20 -18.08
C TYR A 30 -1.61 6.20 -17.49
N ALA A 31 -2.56 6.61 -18.30
CA ALA A 31 -3.71 7.41 -17.90
C ALA A 31 -4.97 6.71 -18.45
N GLY A 32 -5.99 6.54 -17.58
CA GLY A 32 -7.25 5.89 -17.94
C GLY A 32 -7.24 4.37 -17.75
N GLU A 33 -8.15 3.67 -18.40
CA GLU A 33 -8.26 2.21 -18.32
C GLU A 33 -7.13 1.52 -19.09
N VAL A 34 -6.48 0.56 -18.48
CA VAL A 34 -5.36 -0.18 -19.04
C VAL A 34 -5.53 -1.67 -18.80
N THR A 35 -5.28 -2.47 -19.81
CA THR A 35 -5.19 -3.92 -19.66
C THR A 35 -3.78 -4.31 -19.25
N VAL A 36 -3.64 -4.97 -18.10
CA VAL A 36 -2.38 -5.49 -17.60
C VAL A 36 -2.32 -7.01 -17.75
N ALA A 37 -1.13 -7.53 -18.02
CA ALA A 37 -0.91 -8.99 -18.08
C ALA A 37 -1.05 -9.60 -16.68
N ARG A 38 -1.82 -10.69 -16.57
CA ARG A 38 -2.10 -11.35 -15.28
C ARG A 38 -0.88 -11.96 -14.61
N ASN A 39 0.13 -12.34 -15.38
CA ASN A 39 1.28 -13.11 -14.93
C ASN A 39 2.60 -12.32 -14.93
N GLN A 40 2.51 -11.01 -15.05
CA GLN A 40 3.68 -10.13 -15.03
C GLN A 40 3.48 -9.00 -14.03
N PRO A 41 4.56 -8.60 -13.31
CA PRO A 41 4.49 -7.45 -12.43
C PRO A 41 4.26 -6.17 -13.26
N VAL A 42 3.49 -5.25 -12.71
CA VAL A 42 3.25 -3.94 -13.31
C VAL A 42 3.80 -2.84 -12.41
N GLU A 43 4.54 -1.89 -12.99
CA GLU A 43 5.10 -0.78 -12.22
C GLU A 43 3.99 0.20 -11.82
N ILE A 44 3.97 0.56 -10.53
CA ILE A 44 2.97 1.43 -9.94
C ILE A 44 3.62 2.61 -9.22
N TRP A 45 2.89 3.72 -9.09
CA TRP A 45 3.35 4.86 -8.31
C TRP A 45 3.31 4.58 -6.81
N ASN A 46 2.21 4.04 -6.34
CA ASN A 46 1.95 3.81 -4.92
C ASN A 46 1.24 2.46 -4.74
N GLY A 47 1.49 1.81 -3.62
CA GLY A 47 0.81 0.60 -3.18
C GLY A 47 0.52 0.69 -1.69
N GLY A 48 -0.59 0.10 -1.25
CA GLY A 48 -0.92 0.01 0.17
C GLY A 48 0.00 -0.98 0.91
N THR A 49 0.28 -0.70 2.17
CA THR A 49 1.13 -1.55 3.02
C THR A 49 0.40 -2.73 3.65
N GLY A 50 -0.90 -2.90 3.39
CA GLY A 50 -1.67 -4.05 3.88
C GLY A 50 -1.04 -5.40 3.51
N PHE A 51 -0.38 -5.48 2.34
CA PHE A 51 0.49 -6.58 1.96
C PHE A 51 1.58 -6.06 1.00
N MET A 52 2.75 -5.77 1.54
CA MET A 52 3.90 -5.27 0.79
C MET A 52 5.16 -6.05 1.14
N LEU A 53 5.88 -6.53 0.13
CA LEU A 53 7.19 -7.12 0.29
C LEU A 53 8.24 -6.07 -0.04
N ILE A 54 9.12 -5.81 0.91
CA ILE A 54 10.21 -4.83 0.77
C ILE A 54 11.53 -5.57 0.88
N LYS A 55 12.39 -5.41 -0.12
CA LYS A 55 13.74 -5.93 -0.04
C LYS A 55 14.52 -5.18 1.04
N ARG A 56 15.29 -5.90 1.85
CA ARG A 56 16.15 -5.32 2.90
C ARG A 56 17.04 -4.21 2.37
N GLU A 57 17.63 -4.39 1.18
CA GLU A 57 18.51 -3.41 0.55
C GLU A 57 17.85 -2.05 0.31
N VAL A 58 16.51 -2.01 0.13
CA VAL A 58 15.77 -0.76 -0.01
C VAL A 58 15.78 0.00 1.31
N LEU A 59 15.46 -0.67 2.42
CA LEU A 59 15.47 -0.04 3.74
C LEU A 59 16.88 0.43 4.12
N GLU A 60 17.89 -0.40 3.90
CA GLU A 60 19.29 -0.06 4.15
C GLU A 60 19.74 1.16 3.31
N GLY A 61 19.34 1.23 2.04
CA GLY A 61 19.64 2.35 1.16
C GLY A 61 18.90 3.64 1.49
N LEU A 62 17.81 3.56 2.25
CA LEU A 62 17.04 4.72 2.73
C LEU A 62 17.51 5.23 4.10
N VAL A 63 18.39 4.53 4.81
CA VAL A 63 19.01 5.04 6.04
C VAL A 63 19.74 6.35 5.76
N GLY A 64 19.46 7.37 6.58
CA GLY A 64 19.98 8.72 6.38
C GLY A 64 19.29 9.56 5.28
N LYS A 65 18.26 8.99 4.63
CA LYS A 65 17.38 9.68 3.66
C LYS A 65 16.01 10.01 4.25
N VAL A 66 15.66 9.38 5.36
CA VAL A 66 14.44 9.61 6.11
C VAL A 66 14.73 10.26 7.45
N ALA A 67 13.73 10.88 8.05
CA ALA A 67 13.83 11.40 9.41
C ALA A 67 14.10 10.27 10.42
N THR A 68 14.62 10.62 11.58
CA THR A 68 14.80 9.68 12.68
C THR A 68 14.10 10.20 13.94
N TYR A 69 13.65 9.27 14.76
CA TYR A 69 13.16 9.58 16.08
C TYR A 69 13.79 8.64 17.13
N THR A 70 13.77 9.05 18.38
CA THR A 70 14.22 8.22 19.49
C THR A 70 13.02 7.52 20.11
N ASN A 71 13.09 6.21 20.20
CA ASN A 71 12.12 5.42 20.93
C ASN A 71 12.77 4.93 22.23
N ASP A 72 12.14 5.24 23.35
CA ASP A 72 12.61 4.81 24.66
C ASP A 72 12.14 3.39 24.94
N VAL A 73 13.08 2.46 25.06
CA VAL A 73 12.80 1.08 25.42
C VAL A 73 13.06 0.88 26.89
N ASN A 74 12.00 0.55 27.65
CA ASN A 74 12.14 0.08 29.02
C ASN A 74 12.72 -1.34 29.03
N LEU A 75 13.92 -1.48 29.53
CA LEU A 75 14.52 -2.80 29.75
C LEU A 75 13.91 -3.45 30.99
N ALA A 76 13.93 -4.78 31.04
CA ALA A 76 13.39 -5.56 32.16
C ALA A 76 14.03 -5.23 33.52
N ASN A 77 15.21 -4.61 33.53
CA ASN A 77 15.93 -4.14 34.71
C ASN A 77 15.53 -2.71 35.14
N GLY A 78 14.53 -2.09 34.48
CA GLY A 78 14.08 -0.72 34.79
C GLY A 78 14.97 0.39 34.22
N SER A 79 16.01 0.06 33.43
CA SER A 79 16.83 1.08 32.77
C SER A 79 16.21 1.47 31.42
N PHE A 80 16.46 2.73 31.01
CA PHE A 80 16.10 3.24 29.69
C PHE A 80 17.28 3.07 28.75
N GLN A 81 16.98 2.55 27.53
CA GLN A 81 17.92 2.57 26.44
C GLN A 81 17.28 3.32 25.27
N PRO A 82 17.85 4.48 24.87
CA PRO A 82 17.39 5.17 23.68
C PRO A 82 17.71 4.32 22.44
N ASN A 83 16.71 4.15 21.59
CA ASN A 83 16.85 3.49 20.30
C ASN A 83 16.46 4.45 19.19
N VAL A 84 17.40 4.73 18.29
CA VAL A 84 17.15 5.59 17.14
C VAL A 84 16.49 4.79 16.02
N ILE A 85 15.32 5.20 15.64
CA ILE A 85 14.49 4.57 14.62
C ILE A 85 14.50 5.45 13.37
N ASN A 86 14.64 4.83 12.19
CA ASN A 86 14.43 5.51 10.92
C ASN A 86 12.94 5.50 10.59
N GLU A 87 12.37 6.68 10.32
CA GLU A 87 10.95 6.89 10.06
C GLU A 87 10.63 6.64 8.57
N PHE A 88 10.58 5.37 8.18
CA PHE A 88 10.30 4.99 6.79
C PHE A 88 8.84 5.21 6.39
N PHE A 89 7.92 5.16 7.35
CA PHE A 89 6.46 5.17 7.14
C PHE A 89 5.80 6.38 7.79
N ALA A 90 6.39 7.55 7.61
CA ALA A 90 5.81 8.81 8.10
C ALA A 90 4.56 9.20 7.30
N CYS A 91 3.67 9.97 7.93
CA CYS A 91 2.72 10.79 7.18
C CYS A 91 3.39 12.13 6.84
N SER A 92 3.24 12.59 5.61
CA SER A 92 3.88 13.84 5.17
C SER A 92 2.97 14.66 4.24
N ILE A 93 3.32 15.93 4.07
CA ILE A 93 2.67 16.78 3.06
C ILE A 93 3.57 16.82 1.83
N GLU A 94 3.02 16.49 0.68
CA GLU A 94 3.69 16.59 -0.61
C GLU A 94 3.87 18.05 -0.98
N PRO A 95 5.12 18.53 -1.15
CA PRO A 95 5.36 19.98 -1.34
C PRO A 95 4.73 20.56 -2.61
N GLU A 96 4.68 19.77 -3.69
CA GLU A 96 4.24 20.22 -5.00
C GLU A 96 2.71 20.39 -5.08
N THR A 97 1.97 19.55 -4.36
CA THR A 97 0.52 19.49 -4.46
C THR A 97 -0.21 19.89 -3.18
N ASN A 98 0.53 20.05 -2.09
CA ASN A 98 0.02 20.27 -0.73
C ASN A 98 -0.94 19.15 -0.27
N ARG A 99 -0.77 17.93 -0.79
CA ARG A 99 -1.56 16.76 -0.42
C ARG A 99 -0.94 16.04 0.76
N LEU A 100 -1.79 15.53 1.64
CA LEU A 100 -1.36 14.58 2.66
C LEU A 100 -1.05 13.23 2.00
N LEU A 101 0.16 12.74 2.22
CA LEU A 101 0.56 11.38 1.92
C LEU A 101 0.41 10.55 3.21
N SER A 102 -0.36 9.47 3.11
CA SER A 102 -0.38 8.44 4.14
C SER A 102 0.97 7.72 4.21
N GLU A 103 1.14 6.90 5.23
CA GLU A 103 2.41 6.18 5.49
C GLU A 103 2.88 5.34 4.31
N ASP A 104 1.96 4.69 3.62
CA ASP A 104 2.21 3.86 2.45
C ASP A 104 2.61 4.70 1.23
N TYR A 105 1.91 5.81 0.97
CA TYR A 105 2.24 6.73 -0.12
C TYR A 105 3.54 7.47 0.14
N HIS A 106 3.78 7.88 1.39
CA HIS A 106 5.05 8.48 1.78
C HIS A 106 6.22 7.53 1.51
N PHE A 107 6.14 6.27 1.99
CA PHE A 107 7.18 5.27 1.76
C PHE A 107 7.43 5.04 0.26
N CYS A 108 6.37 4.85 -0.52
CA CYS A 108 6.48 4.66 -1.96
C CYS A 108 7.16 5.85 -2.65
N ARG A 109 6.81 7.07 -2.27
CA ARG A 109 7.45 8.28 -2.78
C ARG A 109 8.93 8.33 -2.42
N VAL A 110 9.28 8.19 -1.16
CA VAL A 110 10.68 8.22 -0.69
C VAL A 110 11.51 7.16 -1.41
N ALA A 111 10.99 5.94 -1.56
CA ALA A 111 11.66 4.89 -2.29
C ALA A 111 11.91 5.28 -3.76
N ARG A 112 10.90 5.80 -4.45
CA ARG A 112 11.02 6.22 -5.86
C ARG A 112 11.98 7.39 -6.04
N ASP A 113 11.95 8.39 -5.17
CA ASP A 113 12.84 9.55 -5.20
C ASP A 113 14.31 9.12 -5.00
N ASN A 114 14.55 7.95 -4.42
CA ASN A 114 15.86 7.34 -4.28
C ASN A 114 16.17 6.23 -5.31
N GLY A 115 15.40 6.18 -6.42
CA GLY A 115 15.67 5.32 -7.58
C GLY A 115 15.11 3.89 -7.50
N TYR A 116 14.36 3.56 -6.46
CA TYR A 116 13.67 2.27 -6.37
C TYR A 116 12.36 2.27 -7.12
N LYS A 117 11.90 1.09 -7.53
CA LYS A 117 10.64 0.90 -8.24
C LYS A 117 9.66 0.12 -7.39
N ILE A 118 8.39 0.46 -7.53
CA ILE A 118 7.29 -0.23 -6.86
C ILE A 118 6.54 -1.06 -7.90
N TRP A 119 6.23 -2.30 -7.56
CA TRP A 119 5.59 -3.24 -8.46
C TRP A 119 4.35 -3.84 -7.82
N ALA A 120 3.25 -3.88 -8.55
CA ALA A 120 2.11 -4.71 -8.19
C ALA A 120 2.27 -6.10 -8.82
N ALA A 121 1.78 -7.11 -8.09
CA ALA A 121 1.69 -8.49 -8.54
C ALA A 121 0.22 -8.84 -8.80
N PRO A 122 -0.30 -8.64 -10.04
CA PRO A 122 -1.74 -8.73 -10.32
C PRO A 122 -2.35 -10.12 -10.10
N TRP A 123 -1.51 -11.14 -10.07
CA TRP A 123 -1.93 -12.54 -9.83
C TRP A 123 -2.16 -12.90 -8.37
N VAL A 124 -1.82 -12.00 -7.44
CA VAL A 124 -2.01 -12.24 -6.00
C VAL A 124 -3.43 -11.86 -5.63
N GLU A 125 -4.16 -12.82 -5.10
CA GLU A 125 -5.50 -12.61 -4.56
C GLU A 125 -5.39 -12.53 -3.03
N LEU A 126 -5.96 -11.49 -2.46
CA LEU A 126 -5.94 -11.24 -1.02
C LEU A 126 -7.36 -11.01 -0.52
N GLY A 127 -7.65 -11.55 0.66
CA GLY A 127 -8.87 -11.27 1.40
C GLY A 127 -8.58 -10.32 2.56
N HIS A 128 -9.48 -9.39 2.82
CA HIS A 128 -9.44 -8.51 3.98
C HIS A 128 -10.62 -8.79 4.88
N PHE A 129 -10.33 -9.12 6.14
CA PHE A 129 -11.35 -9.33 7.16
C PHE A 129 -11.64 -8.01 7.89
N GLY A 130 -12.89 -7.58 7.84
CA GLY A 130 -13.47 -6.50 8.63
C GLY A 130 -14.80 -6.96 9.21
N THR A 131 -15.75 -6.05 9.37
CA THR A 131 -17.15 -6.42 9.67
C THR A 131 -17.74 -7.28 8.54
N TYR A 132 -17.18 -7.13 7.33
CA TYR A 132 -17.45 -7.98 6.15
C TYR A 132 -16.13 -8.47 5.56
N LEU A 133 -16.18 -9.64 4.89
CA LEU A 133 -15.08 -10.11 4.07
C LEU A 133 -15.07 -9.29 2.77
N PHE A 134 -13.99 -8.55 2.54
CA PHE A 134 -13.74 -7.89 1.26
C PHE A 134 -12.76 -8.73 0.46
N GLU A 135 -13.19 -9.20 -0.69
CA GLU A 135 -12.36 -9.94 -1.63
C GLU A 135 -12.27 -9.16 -2.93
N GLY A 136 -11.10 -9.14 -3.54
CA GLY A 136 -10.89 -8.48 -4.80
C GLY A 136 -9.66 -8.97 -5.52
N THR A 137 -9.70 -8.87 -6.83
CA THR A 137 -8.54 -9.09 -7.70
C THR A 137 -8.36 -7.86 -8.59
N LEU A 138 -7.12 -7.53 -8.90
CA LEU A 138 -6.80 -6.46 -9.85
C LEU A 138 -7.31 -6.77 -11.26
N ILE A 139 -7.49 -8.06 -11.55
CA ILE A 139 -7.94 -8.55 -12.86
C ILE A 139 -9.19 -9.41 -12.64
N PRO A 140 -10.36 -9.06 -13.20
CA PRO A 140 -11.55 -9.89 -13.15
C PRO A 140 -11.27 -11.30 -13.70
N ALA A 141 -11.97 -12.30 -13.18
CA ALA A 141 -11.96 -13.64 -13.77
C ALA A 141 -12.49 -13.59 -15.21
N PRO A 142 -12.01 -14.44 -16.11
CA PRO A 142 -12.48 -14.51 -17.48
C PRO A 142 -13.96 -14.92 -17.57
#